data_c263c2548b7a48b61e8b85cecc84a0e2
#
_entry.id   c263c2548b7a48b61e8b85cecc84a0e2
#
_cell.length_a   1.000
_cell.length_b   1.000
_cell.length_c   1.000
_cell.angle_alpha   90.00
_cell.angle_beta   90.00
_cell.angle_gamma   90.00
#
_symmetry.space_group_name_H-M   'P 1'
#
loop_
_entity.id
_entity.type
_entity.pdbx_description
1 polymer ?
#
loop_
_entity_poly.entity_id
_entity_poly.type
_entity_poly.pdbx_seq_one_letter_code
_entity_poly.pdbx_strand_id
1 'polypeptide(L)'
;MNTVSLRSLTTAWAARLVAAFDASGVHRVGTPGDLASGAWFAAEAAQSGVAMARLPVPIQCTLVEEAYLACAGLRIDGLPMFDSPACAGVSGTLCASDGQGDIGFAAFPSNAASIKGQPLEQLRRATTHAALVVATRVTGDSLAPINAQYYTTPFGPPVLQVAGMHHAFLAEQAARNTLVQLVSRYRREAVDSFNIEAHAASGTSVPPIAVVTPRTGWWESTAERAGGMVAWLAALHAAGQLQRAGRLTRDVMAWATCGHELGHLGLQELIHRHMPLITGAHYWLHLGANLGGAGTLTLMVRAVDAVDAQIMRDLLVAEGYPAQHILVEPGSTISGEGHDLTHLGAKVLSLAGSNRHFHAASDRWSANVNAPGIASIARAVARWITLQAG
;
A
#
# COMPACT_ATOMS: atom_id res chain seq x y z
N MET A 1 -8.74 -27.03 -17.30
CA MET A 1 -8.78 -25.65 -16.76
C MET A 1 -8.76 -24.70 -17.92
N ASN A 2 -9.76 -23.81 -18.05
CA ASN A 2 -9.78 -22.81 -19.12
C ASN A 2 -8.65 -21.81 -18.91
N THR A 3 -7.68 -21.79 -19.83
CA THR A 3 -6.57 -20.85 -19.80
C THR A 3 -7.08 -19.44 -20.07
N VAL A 4 -6.85 -18.50 -19.14
CA VAL A 4 -7.17 -17.09 -19.33
C VAL A 4 -6.29 -16.55 -20.47
N SER A 5 -6.87 -16.30 -21.63
CA SER A 5 -6.18 -15.62 -22.74
C SER A 5 -5.96 -14.14 -22.39
N LEU A 6 -4.90 -13.50 -22.94
CA LEU A 6 -4.74 -12.04 -22.79
C LEU A 6 -6.00 -11.28 -23.28
N ARG A 7 -6.76 -11.84 -24.23
CA ARG A 7 -8.06 -11.31 -24.70
C ARG A 7 -9.13 -11.34 -23.62
N SER A 8 -8.99 -12.16 -22.57
CA SER A 8 -9.95 -12.23 -21.46
C SER A 8 -9.66 -11.25 -20.32
N LEU A 9 -8.54 -10.48 -20.35
CA LEU A 9 -8.24 -9.41 -19.41
C LEU A 9 -9.10 -8.16 -19.70
N THR A 10 -10.42 -8.34 -19.63
CA THR A 10 -11.42 -7.32 -19.97
C THR A 10 -11.72 -6.42 -18.78
N THR A 11 -12.41 -5.30 -19.04
CA THR A 11 -12.96 -4.45 -17.97
C THR A 11 -13.88 -5.25 -17.03
N ALA A 12 -14.68 -6.16 -17.55
CA ALA A 12 -15.57 -6.99 -16.71
C ALA A 12 -14.78 -7.95 -15.81
N TRP A 13 -13.67 -8.52 -16.30
CA TRP A 13 -12.77 -9.33 -15.48
C TRP A 13 -12.14 -8.50 -14.35
N ALA A 14 -11.60 -7.31 -14.65
CA ALA A 14 -11.03 -6.42 -13.67
C ALA A 14 -12.09 -5.99 -12.62
N ALA A 15 -13.28 -5.57 -13.07
CA ALA A 15 -14.39 -5.16 -12.20
C ALA A 15 -14.81 -6.27 -11.24
N ARG A 16 -14.91 -7.53 -11.73
CA ARG A 16 -15.24 -8.69 -10.87
C ARG A 16 -14.22 -8.89 -9.77
N LEU A 17 -12.92 -8.81 -10.09
CA LEU A 17 -11.84 -8.99 -9.12
C LEU A 17 -11.84 -7.87 -8.09
N VAL A 18 -11.97 -6.63 -8.54
CA VAL A 18 -12.02 -5.45 -7.66
C VAL A 18 -13.22 -5.52 -6.71
N ALA A 19 -14.40 -5.85 -7.22
CA ALA A 19 -15.61 -5.99 -6.41
C ALA A 19 -15.48 -7.14 -5.37
N ALA A 20 -14.86 -8.25 -5.73
CA ALA A 20 -14.62 -9.36 -4.81
C ALA A 20 -13.60 -8.99 -3.72
N PHE A 21 -12.58 -8.21 -4.05
CA PHE A 21 -11.63 -7.68 -3.07
C PHE A 21 -12.33 -6.74 -2.10
N ASP A 22 -13.06 -5.74 -2.58
CA ASP A 22 -13.82 -4.79 -1.74
C ASP A 22 -14.78 -5.49 -0.78
N ALA A 23 -15.47 -6.53 -1.27
CA ALA A 23 -16.44 -7.31 -0.48
C ALA A 23 -15.81 -8.12 0.66
N SER A 24 -14.50 -8.32 0.67
CA SER A 24 -13.78 -9.01 1.74
C SER A 24 -13.63 -8.16 3.02
N GLY A 25 -14.00 -6.87 2.97
CA GLY A 25 -13.98 -5.95 4.11
C GLY A 25 -12.61 -5.32 4.34
N VAL A 26 -12.31 -5.00 5.60
CA VAL A 26 -11.05 -4.32 5.99
C VAL A 26 -9.84 -5.22 5.79
N HIS A 27 -8.88 -4.75 4.98
CA HIS A 27 -7.67 -5.51 4.61
C HIS A 27 -6.45 -5.20 5.50
N ARG A 28 -6.65 -4.62 6.69
CA ARG A 28 -5.56 -4.35 7.61
C ARG A 28 -4.92 -5.67 8.04
N VAL A 29 -3.59 -5.73 7.92
CA VAL A 29 -2.82 -6.97 8.14
C VAL A 29 -3.12 -7.62 9.50
N GLY A 30 -3.28 -8.94 9.49
CA GLY A 30 -3.63 -9.75 10.66
C GLY A 30 -5.12 -9.75 11.01
N THR A 31 -5.98 -9.00 10.32
CA THR A 31 -7.43 -9.05 10.53
C THR A 31 -8.08 -10.22 9.78
N PRO A 32 -9.30 -10.64 10.15
CA PRO A 32 -10.05 -11.65 9.38
C PRO A 32 -10.20 -11.27 7.89
N GLY A 33 -10.38 -9.98 7.57
CA GLY A 33 -10.46 -9.48 6.19
C GLY A 33 -9.16 -9.67 5.40
N ASP A 34 -8.01 -9.41 6.01
CA ASP A 34 -6.69 -9.70 5.40
C ASP A 34 -6.55 -11.20 5.08
N LEU A 35 -6.85 -12.07 6.04
CA LEU A 35 -6.70 -13.52 5.84
C LEU A 35 -7.67 -14.04 4.77
N ALA A 36 -8.91 -13.58 4.78
CA ALA A 36 -9.93 -13.98 3.81
C ALA A 36 -9.60 -13.49 2.40
N SER A 37 -9.26 -12.20 2.25
CA SER A 37 -8.88 -11.63 0.94
C SER A 37 -7.59 -12.23 0.40
N GLY A 38 -6.61 -12.49 1.26
CA GLY A 38 -5.38 -13.18 0.86
C GLY A 38 -5.64 -14.61 0.39
N ALA A 39 -6.52 -15.36 1.09
CA ALA A 39 -6.91 -16.70 0.68
C ALA A 39 -7.64 -16.72 -0.67
N TRP A 40 -8.59 -15.79 -0.85
CA TRP A 40 -9.28 -15.58 -2.12
C TRP A 40 -8.30 -15.22 -3.25
N PHE A 41 -7.39 -14.29 -2.99
CA PHE A 41 -6.42 -13.84 -4.00
C PHE A 41 -5.47 -14.97 -4.43
N ALA A 42 -5.01 -15.79 -3.48
CA ALA A 42 -4.22 -16.99 -3.80
C ALA A 42 -4.99 -17.99 -4.68
N ALA A 43 -6.30 -18.14 -4.45
CA ALA A 43 -7.15 -19.00 -5.30
C ALA A 43 -7.33 -18.42 -6.71
N GLU A 44 -7.49 -17.11 -6.87
CA GLU A 44 -7.53 -16.45 -8.19
C GLU A 44 -6.17 -16.62 -8.92
N ALA A 45 -5.06 -16.43 -8.20
CA ALA A 45 -3.72 -16.58 -8.77
C ALA A 45 -3.42 -18.02 -9.24
N ALA A 46 -3.91 -19.04 -8.52
CA ALA A 46 -3.76 -20.45 -8.91
C ALA A 46 -4.36 -20.76 -10.29
N GLN A 47 -5.31 -19.97 -10.78
CA GLN A 47 -5.90 -20.12 -12.12
C GLN A 47 -4.88 -19.83 -13.24
N SER A 48 -3.76 -19.18 -12.94
CA SER A 48 -2.66 -18.97 -13.89
C SER A 48 -1.95 -20.28 -14.27
N GLY A 49 -2.06 -21.31 -13.43
CA GLY A 49 -1.34 -22.58 -13.56
C GLY A 49 0.14 -22.50 -13.17
N VAL A 50 0.58 -21.38 -12.62
CA VAL A 50 1.93 -21.17 -12.10
C VAL A 50 2.04 -21.78 -10.70
N ALA A 51 3.21 -22.33 -10.35
CA ALA A 51 3.46 -22.86 -9.00
C ALA A 51 3.34 -21.74 -7.96
N MET A 52 2.71 -22.05 -6.81
CA MET A 52 2.42 -21.04 -5.78
C MET A 52 2.63 -21.57 -4.38
N ALA A 53 3.00 -20.67 -3.47
CA ALA A 53 3.10 -20.90 -2.05
C ALA A 53 2.51 -19.73 -1.25
N ARG A 54 2.03 -20.01 -0.03
CA ARG A 54 1.75 -19.01 0.98
C ARG A 54 2.91 -19.05 1.97
N LEU A 55 3.63 -17.94 2.08
CA LEU A 55 4.78 -17.84 2.97
C LEU A 55 4.35 -17.10 4.24
N PRO A 56 4.32 -17.75 5.40
CA PRO A 56 3.92 -17.11 6.65
C PRO A 56 4.79 -15.90 6.96
N VAL A 57 4.15 -14.82 7.40
CA VAL A 57 4.77 -13.61 7.92
C VAL A 57 4.19 -13.37 9.31
N PRO A 58 4.97 -13.56 10.38
CA PRO A 58 4.51 -13.35 11.74
C PRO A 58 4.27 -11.87 11.99
N ILE A 59 3.06 -11.53 12.41
CA ILE A 59 2.61 -10.16 12.65
C ILE A 59 2.17 -10.01 14.10
N GLN A 60 2.50 -8.90 14.72
CA GLN A 60 1.88 -8.46 15.98
C GLN A 60 0.66 -7.59 15.64
N CYS A 61 -0.49 -8.20 15.34
CA CYS A 61 -1.69 -7.47 14.95
C CYS A 61 -2.12 -6.48 16.05
N THR A 62 -2.33 -5.21 15.71
CA THR A 62 -2.82 -4.19 16.63
C THR A 62 -4.35 -4.21 16.69
N LEU A 63 -4.89 -4.56 17.84
CA LEU A 63 -6.32 -4.56 18.14
C LEU A 63 -6.66 -3.32 18.96
N VAL A 64 -7.32 -2.36 18.33
CA VAL A 64 -7.74 -1.12 18.98
C VAL A 64 -8.95 -1.40 19.86
N GLU A 65 -8.84 -1.05 21.14
CA GLU A 65 -9.89 -1.19 22.13
C GLU A 65 -10.69 0.12 22.27
N GLU A 66 -9.97 1.24 22.38
CA GLU A 66 -10.59 2.57 22.50
C GLU A 66 -9.59 3.65 22.08
N ALA A 67 -10.02 4.58 21.20
CA ALA A 67 -9.16 5.65 20.72
C ALA A 67 -10.00 6.92 20.45
N TYR A 68 -9.85 7.94 21.28
CA TYR A 68 -10.57 9.20 21.15
C TYR A 68 -9.89 10.37 21.87
N LEU A 69 -10.29 11.57 21.52
CA LEU A 69 -10.04 12.80 22.23
C LEU A 69 -11.37 13.35 22.77
N ALA A 70 -11.47 13.55 24.08
CA ALA A 70 -12.55 14.35 24.67
C ALA A 70 -12.09 15.81 24.79
N CYS A 71 -12.78 16.74 24.10
CA CYS A 71 -12.41 18.14 23.96
C CYS A 71 -13.65 19.03 23.92
N ALA A 72 -13.74 20.02 24.80
CA ALA A 72 -14.84 21.00 24.84
C ALA A 72 -16.24 20.33 24.76
N GLY A 73 -16.46 19.25 25.50
CA GLY A 73 -17.74 18.51 25.53
C GLY A 73 -17.99 17.59 24.34
N LEU A 74 -17.08 17.52 23.37
CA LEU A 74 -17.14 16.61 22.22
C LEU A 74 -16.24 15.40 22.43
N ARG A 75 -16.66 14.25 21.91
CA ARG A 75 -15.81 13.06 21.72
C ARG A 75 -15.44 12.99 20.24
N ILE A 76 -14.16 13.04 19.96
CA ILE A 76 -13.58 12.91 18.62
C ILE A 76 -12.90 11.54 18.54
N ASP A 77 -13.54 10.59 17.86
CA ASP A 77 -12.96 9.26 17.65
C ASP A 77 -11.78 9.32 16.69
N GLY A 78 -10.81 8.45 16.92
CA GLY A 78 -9.58 8.42 16.16
C GLY A 78 -9.00 7.01 16.03
N LEU A 79 -7.75 6.94 15.62
CA LEU A 79 -6.96 5.71 15.56
C LEU A 79 -5.59 5.95 16.21
N PRO A 80 -5.09 5.03 17.05
CA PRO A 80 -3.71 5.09 17.49
C PRO A 80 -2.75 5.14 16.30
N MET A 81 -1.65 5.88 16.41
CA MET A 81 -0.55 5.67 15.49
C MET A 81 0.16 4.37 15.90
N PHE A 82 0.19 3.36 15.03
CA PHE A 82 0.56 2.00 15.41
C PHE A 82 2.03 1.81 15.76
N ASP A 83 2.87 2.78 15.47
CA ASP A 83 4.26 2.85 15.91
C ASP A 83 4.50 3.83 17.08
N SER A 84 3.45 4.15 17.84
CA SER A 84 3.53 4.88 19.10
C SER A 84 3.06 4.00 20.26
N PRO A 85 3.43 4.30 21.53
CA PRO A 85 2.93 3.57 22.70
C PRO A 85 1.42 3.69 22.87
N ALA A 86 0.79 2.65 23.45
CA ALA A 86 -0.59 2.73 23.92
C ALA A 86 -0.70 3.67 25.14
N CYS A 87 -1.90 4.25 25.34
CA CYS A 87 -2.19 5.15 26.44
C CYS A 87 -3.58 4.87 27.01
N ALA A 88 -3.66 4.55 28.30
CA ALA A 88 -4.95 4.33 28.98
C ALA A 88 -5.75 5.63 29.19
N GLY A 89 -5.05 6.78 29.20
CA GLY A 89 -5.64 8.11 29.31
C GLY A 89 -4.60 9.13 29.77
N VAL A 90 -4.49 10.23 29.04
CA VAL A 90 -3.73 11.42 29.43
C VAL A 90 -4.69 12.59 29.41
N SER A 91 -4.74 13.32 30.52
CA SER A 91 -5.50 14.57 30.64
C SER A 91 -4.55 15.74 30.81
N GLY A 92 -4.85 16.86 30.16
CA GLY A 92 -4.01 18.04 30.21
C GLY A 92 -4.44 19.11 29.22
N THR A 93 -3.63 20.15 29.10
CA THR A 93 -3.86 21.26 28.19
C THR A 93 -3.46 20.91 26.77
N LEU A 94 -4.37 21.08 25.80
CA LEU A 94 -4.09 21.01 24.37
C LEU A 94 -3.37 22.29 23.95
N CYS A 95 -2.26 22.18 23.24
CA CYS A 95 -1.52 23.31 22.69
C CYS A 95 -1.04 23.00 21.25
N ALA A 96 -0.56 24.01 20.54
CA ALA A 96 0.16 23.75 19.29
C ALA A 96 1.40 22.87 19.56
N SER A 97 1.81 22.07 18.59
CA SER A 97 2.90 21.09 18.77
C SER A 97 4.27 21.70 19.11
N ASP A 98 4.46 22.98 18.88
CA ASP A 98 5.62 23.79 19.26
C ASP A 98 5.36 24.67 20.52
N GLY A 99 4.16 24.55 21.11
CA GLY A 99 3.73 25.31 22.29
C GLY A 99 4.07 24.62 23.61
N GLN A 100 3.69 25.28 24.69
CA GLN A 100 3.84 24.77 26.06
C GLN A 100 2.50 24.22 26.56
N GLY A 101 2.43 22.92 26.76
CA GLY A 101 1.25 22.20 27.23
C GLY A 101 1.48 20.70 27.30
N ASP A 102 0.49 19.98 27.81
CA ASP A 102 0.63 18.53 28.07
C ASP A 102 0.41 17.70 26.80
N ILE A 103 -0.48 18.15 25.93
CA ILE A 103 -0.87 17.42 24.71
C ILE A 103 -0.67 18.33 23.51
N GLY A 104 0.25 17.94 22.62
CA GLY A 104 0.57 18.69 21.40
C GLY A 104 -0.39 18.37 20.26
N PHE A 105 -0.87 19.39 19.55
CA PHE A 105 -1.66 19.25 18.33
C PHE A 105 -0.81 19.55 17.09
N ALA A 106 -0.84 18.64 16.12
CA ALA A 106 -0.18 18.78 14.83
C ALA A 106 -1.11 18.40 13.67
N ALA A 107 -0.79 18.89 12.47
CA ALA A 107 -1.40 18.46 11.22
C ALA A 107 -0.40 17.64 10.40
N PHE A 108 -0.91 16.65 9.67
CA PHE A 108 -0.11 15.84 8.74
C PHE A 108 -0.57 16.08 7.30
N PRO A 109 0.37 16.31 6.35
CA PRO A 109 0.01 16.67 4.99
C PRO A 109 -0.70 15.52 4.25
N SER A 110 -1.68 15.86 3.41
CA SER A 110 -2.52 14.91 2.70
C SER A 110 -1.80 14.11 1.60
N ASN A 111 -0.62 14.56 1.17
CA ASN A 111 0.17 13.91 0.11
C ASN A 111 1.26 12.98 0.63
N ALA A 112 1.42 12.83 1.95
CA ALA A 112 2.38 11.93 2.57
C ALA A 112 1.67 10.70 3.16
N ALA A 113 2.27 9.54 2.99
CA ALA A 113 1.76 8.28 3.55
C ALA A 113 2.51 7.86 4.82
N SER A 114 3.73 8.34 5.04
CA SER A 114 4.61 7.96 6.15
C SER A 114 5.25 9.19 6.77
N ILE A 115 5.58 9.10 8.05
CA ILE A 115 6.31 10.17 8.78
C ILE A 115 7.79 10.21 8.44
N LYS A 116 8.36 9.19 7.80
CA LYS A 116 9.80 9.10 7.52
C LYS A 116 10.30 10.35 6.76
N GLY A 117 11.21 11.09 7.38
CA GLY A 117 11.71 12.35 6.85
C GLY A 117 10.76 13.54 6.95
N GLN A 118 9.61 13.41 7.59
CA GLN A 118 8.62 14.48 7.78
C GLN A 118 8.81 15.21 9.12
N PRO A 119 8.34 16.45 9.25
CA PRO A 119 8.42 17.20 10.52
C PRO A 119 7.81 16.46 11.71
N LEU A 120 6.76 15.68 11.51
CA LEU A 120 6.13 14.89 12.57
C LEU A 120 7.06 13.82 13.15
N GLU A 121 7.97 13.25 12.37
CA GLU A 121 8.98 12.33 12.91
C GLU A 121 9.91 13.04 13.89
N GLN A 122 10.41 14.23 13.52
CA GLN A 122 11.29 15.03 14.36
C GLN A 122 10.56 15.48 15.63
N LEU A 123 9.31 15.94 15.50
CA LEU A 123 8.46 16.31 16.62
C LEU A 123 8.34 15.13 17.61
N ARG A 124 7.99 13.93 17.14
CA ARG A 124 7.84 12.75 18.00
C ARG A 124 9.13 12.34 18.74
N ARG A 125 10.30 12.62 18.14
CA ARG A 125 11.61 12.33 18.75
C ARG A 125 12.04 13.36 19.78
N ALA A 126 11.65 14.62 19.60
CA ALA A 126 12.15 15.74 20.39
C ALA A 126 11.14 16.29 21.41
N THR A 127 9.86 15.95 21.27
CA THR A 127 8.80 16.53 22.11
C THR A 127 8.85 16.10 23.58
N THR A 128 8.45 17.00 24.45
CA THR A 128 8.21 16.75 25.89
C THR A 128 6.71 16.59 26.20
N HIS A 129 5.83 16.69 25.20
CA HIS A 129 4.41 16.46 25.39
C HIS A 129 4.15 15.03 25.86
N ALA A 130 3.22 14.86 26.79
CA ALA A 130 2.79 13.56 27.29
C ALA A 130 2.04 12.72 26.22
N ALA A 131 1.41 13.39 25.24
CA ALA A 131 0.77 12.78 24.08
C ALA A 131 0.67 13.77 22.91
N LEU A 132 0.38 13.26 21.72
CA LEU A 132 0.11 14.07 20.53
C LEU A 132 -1.26 13.72 19.92
N VAL A 133 -1.96 14.73 19.41
CA VAL A 133 -3.11 14.58 18.51
C VAL A 133 -2.69 15.04 17.13
N VAL A 134 -2.95 14.22 16.10
CA VAL A 134 -2.56 14.51 14.73
C VAL A 134 -3.80 14.47 13.82
N ALA A 135 -4.17 15.64 13.26
CA ALA A 135 -5.19 15.68 12.21
C ALA A 135 -4.56 15.21 10.89
N THR A 136 -5.08 14.11 10.32
CA THR A 136 -4.60 13.54 9.07
C THR A 136 -5.42 14.04 7.90
N ARG A 137 -4.79 14.36 6.75
CA ARG A 137 -5.46 14.84 5.53
C ARG A 137 -6.43 16.00 5.77
N VAL A 138 -5.88 17.16 6.05
CA VAL A 138 -6.64 18.38 6.39
C VAL A 138 -7.80 18.73 5.43
N THR A 139 -7.81 18.18 4.21
CA THR A 139 -8.84 18.40 3.19
C THR A 139 -9.85 17.25 3.05
N GLY A 140 -9.81 16.24 3.93
CA GLY A 140 -10.67 15.05 3.85
C GLY A 140 -11.67 14.95 5.00
N ASP A 141 -12.84 14.36 4.71
CA ASP A 141 -13.91 14.17 5.69
C ASP A 141 -13.68 12.95 6.60
N SER A 142 -12.75 12.08 6.24
CA SER A 142 -12.47 10.82 6.93
C SER A 142 -11.05 10.75 7.47
N LEU A 143 -10.87 9.86 8.44
CA LEU A 143 -9.56 9.52 8.95
C LEU A 143 -8.77 8.75 7.88
N ALA A 144 -7.56 9.25 7.57
CA ALA A 144 -6.59 8.60 6.68
C ALA A 144 -5.32 8.28 7.49
N PRO A 145 -5.20 7.05 8.04
CA PRO A 145 -4.08 6.70 8.90
C PRO A 145 -2.72 6.82 8.19
N ILE A 146 -1.72 7.21 8.97
CA ILE A 146 -0.34 7.30 8.53
C ILE A 146 0.31 5.92 8.68
N ASN A 147 1.11 5.49 7.70
CA ASN A 147 1.84 4.23 7.78
C ASN A 147 2.78 4.20 8.98
N ALA A 148 2.73 3.11 9.72
CA ALA A 148 3.51 2.87 10.92
C ALA A 148 4.90 2.34 10.54
N GLN A 149 5.77 3.21 10.04
CA GLN A 149 7.08 2.84 9.52
C GLN A 149 8.00 2.19 10.57
N TYR A 150 7.79 2.55 11.83
CA TYR A 150 8.56 2.04 12.97
C TYR A 150 7.77 1.05 13.82
N TYR A 151 6.90 0.26 13.18
CA TYR A 151 5.99 -0.66 13.85
C TYR A 151 6.67 -1.65 14.80
N THR A 152 7.83 -2.16 14.42
CA THR A 152 8.63 -3.11 15.23
C THR A 152 9.44 -2.43 16.32
N THR A 153 9.65 -1.12 16.22
CA THR A 153 10.42 -0.29 17.17
C THR A 153 9.66 1.00 17.52
N PRO A 154 8.50 0.91 18.17
CA PRO A 154 7.69 2.08 18.50
C PRO A 154 8.49 3.12 19.30
N PHE A 155 8.21 4.41 19.05
CA PHE A 155 8.94 5.49 19.67
C PHE A 155 8.05 6.72 19.94
N GLY A 156 8.60 7.66 20.72
CA GLY A 156 7.95 8.92 21.08
C GLY A 156 6.76 8.73 22.03
N PRO A 157 5.94 9.78 22.24
CA PRO A 157 4.75 9.71 23.06
C PRO A 157 3.61 8.96 22.35
N PRO A 158 2.53 8.59 23.06
CA PRO A 158 1.28 8.16 22.45
C PRO A 158 0.77 9.19 21.44
N VAL A 159 0.29 8.71 20.28
CA VAL A 159 -0.25 9.55 19.21
C VAL A 159 -1.64 9.07 18.84
N LEU A 160 -2.62 9.96 18.90
CA LEU A 160 -3.97 9.78 18.37
C LEU A 160 -4.10 10.48 17.03
N GLN A 161 -4.42 9.73 15.99
CA GLN A 161 -4.75 10.24 14.66
C GLN A 161 -6.25 10.51 14.58
N VAL A 162 -6.64 11.68 14.12
CA VAL A 162 -8.04 12.07 13.93
C VAL A 162 -8.28 12.54 12.50
N ALA A 163 -9.54 12.53 12.05
CA ALA A 163 -9.90 13.00 10.72
C ALA A 163 -9.55 14.48 10.51
N GLY A 164 -9.14 14.84 9.30
CA GLY A 164 -8.74 16.20 8.95
C GLY A 164 -9.84 17.23 9.10
N MET A 165 -11.13 16.84 9.03
CA MET A 165 -12.27 17.73 9.29
C MET A 165 -12.23 18.38 10.68
N HIS A 166 -11.56 17.76 11.66
CA HIS A 166 -11.42 18.31 13.01
C HIS A 166 -10.27 19.32 13.14
N HIS A 167 -9.47 19.54 12.08
CA HIS A 167 -8.26 20.38 12.15
C HIS A 167 -8.55 21.79 12.64
N ALA A 168 -9.51 22.50 12.04
CA ALA A 168 -9.81 23.90 12.40
C ALA A 168 -10.30 24.01 13.84
N PHE A 169 -11.19 23.12 14.27
CA PHE A 169 -11.69 23.05 15.63
C PHE A 169 -10.54 22.82 16.63
N LEU A 170 -9.68 21.81 16.39
CA LEU A 170 -8.59 21.48 17.29
C LEU A 170 -7.51 22.55 17.32
N ALA A 171 -7.23 23.24 16.22
CA ALA A 171 -6.33 24.39 16.20
C ALA A 171 -6.86 25.55 17.07
N GLU A 172 -8.17 25.82 17.03
CA GLU A 172 -8.81 26.82 17.91
C GLU A 172 -8.72 26.40 19.38
N GLN A 173 -9.00 25.12 19.69
CA GLN A 173 -8.93 24.64 21.07
C GLN A 173 -7.47 24.64 21.60
N ALA A 174 -6.50 24.33 20.75
CA ALA A 174 -5.08 24.42 21.09
C ALA A 174 -4.64 25.86 21.38
N ALA A 175 -5.10 26.84 20.61
CA ALA A 175 -4.84 28.26 20.86
C ALA A 175 -5.44 28.77 22.18
N ARG A 176 -6.50 28.11 22.66
CA ARG A 176 -7.15 28.42 23.97
C ARG A 176 -6.59 27.64 25.15
N ASN A 177 -5.62 26.75 24.92
CA ASN A 177 -5.10 25.81 25.93
C ASN A 177 -6.24 25.03 26.65
N THR A 178 -7.21 24.55 25.86
CA THR A 178 -8.37 23.81 26.38
C THR A 178 -7.94 22.52 27.07
N LEU A 179 -8.56 22.22 28.21
CA LEU A 179 -8.37 20.94 28.88
C LEU A 179 -9.02 19.82 28.06
N VAL A 180 -8.26 18.78 27.81
CA VAL A 180 -8.68 17.60 27.01
C VAL A 180 -8.26 16.31 27.71
N GLN A 181 -8.90 15.20 27.29
CA GLN A 181 -8.48 13.85 27.63
C GLN A 181 -8.26 13.06 26.35
N LEU A 182 -7.07 12.48 26.20
CA LEU A 182 -6.71 11.58 25.10
C LEU A 182 -6.67 10.14 25.63
N VAL A 183 -7.37 9.25 24.93
CA VAL A 183 -7.32 7.80 25.13
C VAL A 183 -6.85 7.15 23.83
N SER A 184 -5.91 6.22 23.93
CA SER A 184 -5.33 5.50 22.78
C SER A 184 -4.96 4.09 23.23
N ARG A 185 -5.99 3.28 23.56
CA ARG A 185 -5.83 1.91 24.07
C ARG A 185 -5.87 0.92 22.93
N TYR A 186 -4.85 0.10 22.87
CA TYR A 186 -4.77 -1.05 22.00
C TYR A 186 -3.94 -2.15 22.65
N ARG A 187 -4.10 -3.35 22.20
CA ARG A 187 -3.24 -4.49 22.52
C ARG A 187 -2.69 -5.09 21.23
N ARG A 188 -1.62 -5.86 21.34
CA ARG A 188 -1.03 -6.59 20.22
C ARG A 188 -1.22 -8.09 20.42
N GLU A 189 -1.60 -8.77 19.36
CA GLU A 189 -1.73 -10.23 19.33
C GLU A 189 -0.90 -10.79 18.19
N ALA A 190 -0.22 -11.92 18.46
CA ALA A 190 0.51 -12.65 17.44
C ALA A 190 -0.49 -13.30 16.46
N VAL A 191 -0.32 -13.03 15.18
CA VAL A 191 -1.12 -13.60 14.09
C VAL A 191 -0.17 -13.92 12.93
N ASP A 192 -0.38 -15.08 12.30
CA ASP A 192 0.30 -15.39 11.04
C ASP A 192 -0.52 -14.83 9.87
N SER A 193 -0.06 -13.72 9.28
CA SER A 193 -0.43 -13.34 7.92
C SER A 193 0.51 -14.03 6.93
N PHE A 194 0.45 -13.73 5.65
CA PHE A 194 1.31 -14.38 4.67
C PHE A 194 1.54 -13.55 3.42
N ASN A 195 2.70 -13.72 2.81
CA ASN A 195 2.93 -13.35 1.42
C ASN A 195 2.43 -14.47 0.50
N ILE A 196 1.97 -14.11 -0.69
CA ILE A 196 1.73 -15.06 -1.76
C ILE A 196 2.95 -15.01 -2.68
N GLU A 197 3.59 -16.15 -2.88
CA GLU A 197 4.70 -16.32 -3.82
C GLU A 197 4.23 -17.15 -5.00
N ALA A 198 4.63 -16.77 -6.21
CA ALA A 198 4.38 -17.51 -7.44
C ALA A 198 5.67 -17.62 -8.27
N HIS A 199 5.90 -18.77 -8.90
CA HIS A 199 7.10 -19.03 -9.68
C HIS A 199 6.76 -19.78 -10.98
N ALA A 200 6.90 -19.09 -12.11
CA ALA A 200 6.90 -19.69 -13.44
C ALA A 200 8.35 -19.99 -13.84
N ALA A 201 8.74 -21.24 -13.79
CA ALA A 201 10.10 -21.68 -14.09
C ALA A 201 10.29 -21.89 -15.60
N SER A 202 11.35 -21.29 -16.14
CA SER A 202 11.79 -21.46 -17.54
C SER A 202 12.72 -22.65 -17.74
N GLY A 203 13.36 -23.09 -16.65
CA GLY A 203 14.42 -24.10 -16.71
C GLY A 203 15.78 -23.54 -17.19
N THR A 204 15.94 -22.22 -17.26
CA THR A 204 17.19 -21.57 -17.66
C THR A 204 17.87 -20.94 -16.44
N SER A 205 19.15 -20.58 -16.58
CA SER A 205 19.92 -19.84 -15.57
C SER A 205 19.97 -18.33 -15.82
N VAL A 206 19.16 -17.83 -16.73
CA VAL A 206 19.11 -16.39 -17.05
C VAL A 206 18.46 -15.62 -15.88
N PRO A 207 18.93 -14.42 -15.53
CA PRO A 207 18.34 -13.62 -14.46
C PRO A 207 16.82 -13.46 -14.59
N PRO A 208 16.03 -13.74 -13.54
CA PRO A 208 14.58 -13.74 -13.60
C PRO A 208 13.97 -12.33 -13.69
N ILE A 209 12.70 -12.27 -14.06
CA ILE A 209 11.84 -11.11 -13.79
C ILE A 209 11.19 -11.31 -12.44
N ALA A 210 11.28 -10.31 -11.58
CA ALA A 210 10.59 -10.25 -10.28
C ALA A 210 9.41 -9.27 -10.35
N VAL A 211 8.27 -9.65 -9.77
CA VAL A 211 7.05 -8.80 -9.73
C VAL A 211 6.58 -8.70 -8.29
N VAL A 212 6.33 -7.49 -7.80
CA VAL A 212 5.86 -7.27 -6.43
C VAL A 212 4.68 -6.31 -6.38
N THR A 213 3.72 -6.60 -5.50
CA THR A 213 2.58 -5.72 -5.18
C THR A 213 2.17 -5.89 -3.72
N PRO A 214 1.86 -4.82 -2.98
CA PRO A 214 1.24 -4.94 -1.67
C PRO A 214 -0.24 -5.35 -1.80
N ARG A 215 -0.73 -6.21 -0.89
CA ARG A 215 -2.14 -6.69 -0.88
C ARG A 215 -2.95 -6.23 0.33
N THR A 216 -2.32 -5.66 1.35
CA THR A 216 -2.98 -5.14 2.56
C THR A 216 -3.17 -3.63 2.52
N GLY A 217 -4.05 -3.10 3.34
CA GLY A 217 -4.39 -1.69 3.43
C GLY A 217 -4.96 -1.32 4.80
N TRP A 218 -5.18 -0.04 5.08
CA TRP A 218 -5.75 0.40 6.35
C TRP A 218 -7.23 0.03 6.51
N TRP A 219 -7.97 0.07 5.40
CA TRP A 219 -9.40 -0.18 5.29
C TRP A 219 -9.65 -1.19 4.19
N GLU A 220 -10.76 -1.09 3.48
CA GLU A 220 -10.98 -1.85 2.25
C GLU A 220 -9.97 -1.50 1.15
N SER A 221 -9.51 -0.24 1.12
CA SER A 221 -8.39 0.24 0.27
C SER A 221 -8.49 -0.22 -1.18
N THR A 222 -9.69 -0.10 -1.77
CA THR A 222 -10.04 -0.78 -3.02
C THR A 222 -9.32 -0.19 -4.23
N ALA A 223 -9.37 1.13 -4.42
CA ALA A 223 -8.63 1.78 -5.51
C ALA A 223 -7.12 1.76 -5.23
N GLU A 224 -6.75 1.77 -3.96
CA GLU A 224 -5.36 1.74 -3.52
C GLU A 224 -4.66 0.43 -3.90
N ARG A 225 -5.30 -0.74 -3.67
CA ARG A 225 -4.66 -2.06 -3.78
C ARG A 225 -5.11 -2.89 -4.97
N ALA A 226 -6.42 -2.90 -5.27
CA ALA A 226 -6.95 -3.85 -6.25
C ALA A 226 -6.34 -3.67 -7.66
N GLY A 227 -6.00 -2.44 -8.06
CA GLY A 227 -5.36 -2.21 -9.36
C GLY A 227 -4.01 -2.92 -9.51
N GLY A 228 -3.16 -2.84 -8.48
CA GLY A 228 -1.87 -3.56 -8.42
C GLY A 228 -2.07 -5.07 -8.42
N MET A 229 -3.00 -5.56 -7.61
CA MET A 229 -3.31 -7.00 -7.50
C MET A 229 -3.83 -7.57 -8.83
N VAL A 230 -4.72 -6.86 -9.53
CA VAL A 230 -5.25 -7.27 -10.84
C VAL A 230 -4.13 -7.29 -11.89
N ALA A 231 -3.25 -6.30 -11.91
CA ALA A 231 -2.10 -6.26 -12.81
C ALA A 231 -1.08 -7.38 -12.50
N TRP A 232 -0.89 -7.71 -11.23
CA TRP A 232 -0.07 -8.84 -10.78
C TRP A 232 -0.64 -10.19 -11.26
N LEU A 233 -1.96 -10.42 -11.16
CA LEU A 233 -2.61 -11.60 -11.74
C LEU A 233 -2.41 -11.67 -13.26
N ALA A 234 -2.48 -10.54 -13.96
CA ALA A 234 -2.24 -10.50 -15.39
C ALA A 234 -0.78 -10.89 -15.75
N ALA A 235 0.19 -10.47 -14.94
CA ALA A 235 1.58 -10.91 -15.08
C ALA A 235 1.72 -12.43 -14.95
N LEU A 236 1.06 -13.04 -13.94
CA LEU A 236 1.06 -14.50 -13.77
C LEU A 236 0.38 -15.24 -14.92
N HIS A 237 -0.75 -14.73 -15.39
CA HIS A 237 -1.41 -15.34 -16.55
C HIS A 237 -0.53 -15.33 -17.80
N ALA A 238 0.19 -14.23 -18.06
CA ALA A 238 1.15 -14.15 -19.16
C ALA A 238 2.31 -15.14 -18.98
N ALA A 239 2.94 -15.16 -17.79
CA ALA A 239 4.01 -16.09 -17.48
C ALA A 239 3.58 -17.57 -17.60
N GLY A 240 2.41 -17.93 -17.05
CA GLY A 240 1.86 -19.27 -17.14
C GLY A 240 1.52 -19.69 -18.58
N GLN A 241 1.07 -18.76 -19.44
CA GLN A 241 0.87 -19.04 -20.88
C GLN A 241 2.18 -19.33 -21.59
N LEU A 242 3.21 -18.50 -21.36
CA LEU A 242 4.55 -18.71 -21.92
C LEU A 242 5.15 -20.04 -21.46
N GLN A 243 5.04 -20.36 -20.18
CA GLN A 243 5.54 -21.60 -19.60
C GLN A 243 4.88 -22.83 -20.25
N ARG A 244 3.54 -22.85 -20.34
CA ARG A 244 2.81 -23.96 -20.99
C ARG A 244 3.11 -24.09 -22.48
N ALA A 245 3.42 -22.99 -23.14
CA ALA A 245 3.80 -22.98 -24.56
C ALA A 245 5.27 -23.37 -24.79
N GLY A 246 6.05 -23.60 -23.74
CA GLY A 246 7.50 -23.86 -23.84
C GLY A 246 8.29 -22.65 -24.36
N ARG A 247 7.78 -21.43 -24.15
CA ARG A 247 8.33 -20.18 -24.67
C ARG A 247 8.93 -19.30 -23.58
N LEU A 248 8.86 -19.71 -22.33
CA LEU A 248 9.42 -18.93 -21.25
C LEU A 248 10.96 -19.00 -21.29
N THR A 249 11.62 -17.89 -21.54
CA THR A 249 13.09 -17.80 -21.71
C THR A 249 13.82 -17.45 -20.42
N ARG A 250 13.10 -16.91 -19.43
CA ARG A 250 13.59 -16.63 -18.08
C ARG A 250 12.49 -16.80 -17.05
N ASP A 251 12.84 -17.12 -15.84
CA ASP A 251 11.88 -17.28 -14.75
C ASP A 251 11.11 -16.00 -14.49
N VAL A 252 9.83 -16.15 -14.13
CA VAL A 252 9.01 -15.06 -13.57
C VAL A 252 8.65 -15.43 -12.15
N MET A 253 9.17 -14.65 -11.20
CA MET A 253 8.91 -14.80 -9.77
C MET A 253 8.06 -13.63 -9.31
N ALA A 254 6.99 -13.88 -8.55
CA ALA A 254 6.05 -12.83 -8.20
C ALA A 254 5.58 -12.95 -6.75
N TRP A 255 5.48 -11.82 -6.06
CA TRP A 255 5.03 -11.73 -4.67
C TRP A 255 3.90 -10.73 -4.51
N ALA A 256 2.85 -11.13 -3.77
CA ALA A 256 1.88 -10.22 -3.20
C ALA A 256 2.14 -10.14 -1.70
N THR A 257 2.63 -8.99 -1.24
CA THR A 257 3.16 -8.77 0.12
C THR A 257 2.07 -8.35 1.09
N CYS A 258 2.19 -8.73 2.36
CA CYS A 258 1.35 -8.25 3.45
C CYS A 258 2.09 -7.22 4.32
N GLY A 259 1.36 -6.48 5.17
CA GLY A 259 1.95 -5.57 6.16
C GLY A 259 2.64 -4.34 5.59
N HIS A 260 2.22 -3.88 4.42
CA HIS A 260 2.75 -2.67 3.77
C HIS A 260 2.66 -1.45 4.69
N GLU A 261 1.54 -1.27 5.38
CA GLU A 261 1.25 -0.14 6.28
C GLU A 261 2.08 -0.18 7.58
N LEU A 262 2.70 -1.32 7.87
CA LEU A 262 3.47 -1.58 9.10
C LEU A 262 4.98 -1.69 8.82
N GLY A 263 5.53 -0.80 8.02
CA GLY A 263 6.95 -0.77 7.66
C GLY A 263 7.33 -1.86 6.65
N HIS A 264 6.40 -2.22 5.76
CA HIS A 264 6.61 -3.20 4.67
C HIS A 264 7.03 -4.59 5.18
N LEU A 265 6.40 -5.09 6.27
CA LEU A 265 6.82 -6.34 6.94
C LEU A 265 6.93 -7.53 5.98
N GLY A 266 5.96 -7.70 5.08
CA GLY A 266 6.01 -8.77 4.08
C GLY A 266 7.16 -8.61 3.08
N LEU A 267 7.47 -7.38 2.67
CA LEU A 267 8.64 -7.11 1.82
C LEU A 267 9.94 -7.37 2.58
N GLN A 268 10.03 -7.01 3.85
CA GLN A 268 11.22 -7.28 4.66
C GLN A 268 11.48 -8.78 4.77
N GLU A 269 10.43 -9.58 4.95
CA GLU A 269 10.54 -11.05 4.96
C GLU A 269 10.97 -11.59 3.59
N LEU A 270 10.44 -11.04 2.49
CA LEU A 270 10.86 -11.37 1.13
C LEU A 270 12.34 -11.07 0.92
N ILE A 271 12.79 -9.87 1.29
CA ILE A 271 14.19 -9.46 1.18
C ILE A 271 15.08 -10.41 1.98
N HIS A 272 14.70 -10.75 3.21
CA HIS A 272 15.45 -11.67 4.05
C HIS A 272 15.63 -13.05 3.40
N ARG A 273 14.56 -13.61 2.82
CA ARG A 273 14.58 -14.92 2.17
C ARG A 273 15.31 -14.96 0.83
N HIS A 274 15.23 -13.86 0.07
CA HIS A 274 15.67 -13.81 -1.32
C HIS A 274 16.70 -12.69 -1.58
N MET A 275 17.54 -12.35 -0.59
CA MET A 275 18.54 -11.27 -0.71
C MET A 275 19.36 -11.34 -2.02
N PRO A 276 19.87 -12.50 -2.48
CA PRO A 276 20.62 -12.55 -3.75
C PRO A 276 19.77 -12.17 -4.97
N LEU A 277 18.45 -12.35 -4.92
CA LEU A 277 17.55 -12.01 -6.01
C LEU A 277 17.38 -10.49 -6.16
N ILE A 278 17.56 -9.72 -5.08
CA ILE A 278 17.30 -8.27 -5.10
C ILE A 278 18.12 -7.59 -6.20
N THR A 279 19.42 -7.86 -6.26
CA THR A 279 20.30 -7.35 -7.32
C THR A 279 20.50 -8.34 -8.47
N GLY A 280 20.16 -9.62 -8.28
CA GLY A 280 20.31 -10.68 -9.27
C GLY A 280 19.17 -10.78 -10.28
N ALA A 281 18.02 -10.20 -10.02
CA ALA A 281 16.92 -10.15 -10.98
C ALA A 281 17.26 -9.24 -12.16
N HIS A 282 16.82 -9.61 -13.36
CA HIS A 282 16.94 -8.76 -14.55
C HIS A 282 16.18 -7.45 -14.35
N TYR A 283 14.98 -7.56 -13.78
CA TYR A 283 14.09 -6.43 -13.45
C TYR A 283 13.17 -6.76 -12.28
N TRP A 284 12.86 -5.76 -11.48
CA TRP A 284 11.74 -5.76 -10.54
C TRP A 284 10.62 -4.89 -11.09
N LEU A 285 9.47 -5.49 -11.39
CA LEU A 285 8.24 -4.76 -11.68
C LEU A 285 7.48 -4.51 -10.36
N HIS A 286 7.48 -3.28 -9.90
CA HIS A 286 6.72 -2.86 -8.72
C HIS A 286 5.37 -2.30 -9.14
N LEU A 287 4.30 -2.96 -8.72
CA LEU A 287 2.91 -2.55 -8.91
C LEU A 287 2.43 -1.91 -7.62
N GLY A 288 2.67 -0.61 -7.49
CA GLY A 288 2.45 0.16 -6.26
C GLY A 288 0.99 0.55 -6.03
N ALA A 289 0.79 1.54 -5.16
CA ALA A 289 -0.53 1.97 -4.75
C ALA A 289 -1.29 2.76 -5.83
N ASN A 290 -2.62 2.80 -5.68
CA ASN A 290 -3.52 3.72 -6.40
C ASN A 290 -3.64 3.50 -7.91
N LEU A 291 -3.31 2.33 -8.42
CA LEU A 291 -3.47 2.01 -9.85
C LEU A 291 -4.93 1.92 -10.30
N GLY A 292 -5.84 1.86 -9.33
CA GLY A 292 -7.27 1.73 -9.56
C GLY A 292 -8.09 3.00 -9.34
N GLY A 293 -7.50 4.13 -8.98
CA GLY A 293 -8.26 5.31 -8.61
C GLY A 293 -9.16 5.86 -9.74
N ALA A 294 -10.34 6.41 -9.41
CA ALA A 294 -11.24 7.09 -10.33
C ALA A 294 -10.97 8.60 -10.41
N GLY A 295 -11.35 9.25 -11.52
CA GLY A 295 -11.21 10.69 -11.77
C GLY A 295 -10.01 11.03 -12.64
N THR A 296 -9.56 12.29 -12.60
CA THR A 296 -8.37 12.77 -13.32
C THR A 296 -7.12 12.32 -12.57
N LEU A 297 -6.71 11.09 -12.83
CA LEU A 297 -5.62 10.48 -12.09
C LEU A 297 -4.37 10.41 -12.93
N THR A 298 -3.26 10.70 -12.29
CA THR A 298 -1.95 10.53 -12.88
C THR A 298 -1.45 9.12 -12.57
N LEU A 299 -1.20 8.33 -13.61
CA LEU A 299 -0.43 7.11 -13.53
C LEU A 299 1.05 7.45 -13.71
N MET A 300 1.84 7.22 -12.69
CA MET A 300 3.28 7.47 -12.70
C MET A 300 4.01 6.21 -13.15
N VAL A 301 4.83 6.33 -14.18
CA VAL A 301 5.76 5.29 -14.66
C VAL A 301 7.17 5.75 -14.31
N ARG A 302 7.79 5.08 -13.35
CA ARG A 302 9.14 5.37 -12.84
C ARG A 302 10.06 4.19 -13.07
N ALA A 303 11.20 4.41 -13.67
CA ALA A 303 12.20 3.38 -13.86
C ALA A 303 13.59 3.95 -13.67
N VAL A 304 14.54 3.07 -13.34
CA VAL A 304 15.97 3.43 -13.33
C VAL A 304 16.42 3.83 -14.74
N ASP A 305 15.91 3.15 -15.77
CA ASP A 305 16.20 3.42 -17.18
C ASP A 305 15.04 4.12 -17.88
N ALA A 306 15.35 5.20 -18.60
CA ALA A 306 14.35 5.97 -19.35
C ALA A 306 13.71 5.18 -20.50
N VAL A 307 14.44 4.27 -21.15
CA VAL A 307 13.95 3.44 -22.25
C VAL A 307 12.88 2.49 -21.73
N ASP A 308 13.11 1.85 -20.58
CA ASP A 308 12.15 0.91 -19.98
C ASP A 308 10.86 1.63 -19.52
N ALA A 309 10.99 2.85 -18.97
CA ALA A 309 9.84 3.68 -18.64
C ALA A 309 9.02 4.05 -19.88
N GLN A 310 9.70 4.38 -21.00
CA GLN A 310 9.04 4.72 -22.26
C GLN A 310 8.35 3.49 -22.88
N ILE A 311 8.98 2.32 -22.86
CA ILE A 311 8.37 1.06 -23.31
C ILE A 311 7.07 0.79 -22.54
N MET A 312 7.10 0.91 -21.20
CA MET A 312 5.88 0.70 -20.41
C MET A 312 4.79 1.73 -20.74
N ARG A 313 5.16 3.00 -20.92
CA ARG A 313 4.21 4.04 -21.35
C ARG A 313 3.55 3.69 -22.68
N ASP A 314 4.34 3.26 -23.65
CA ASP A 314 3.83 2.96 -24.98
C ASP A 314 2.91 1.73 -24.97
N LEU A 315 3.21 0.73 -24.13
CA LEU A 315 2.33 -0.40 -23.87
C LEU A 315 1.00 0.03 -23.23
N LEU A 316 1.03 0.92 -22.23
CA LEU A 316 -0.16 1.46 -21.58
C LEU A 316 -1.06 2.17 -22.59
N VAL A 317 -0.48 3.03 -23.44
CA VAL A 317 -1.22 3.74 -24.49
C VAL A 317 -1.79 2.76 -25.54
N ALA A 318 -1.01 1.78 -25.98
CA ALA A 318 -1.45 0.74 -26.92
C ALA A 318 -2.61 -0.11 -26.36
N GLU A 319 -2.68 -0.27 -25.03
CA GLU A 319 -3.77 -0.97 -24.34
C GLU A 319 -4.94 -0.06 -23.94
N GLY A 320 -4.94 1.19 -24.41
CA GLY A 320 -6.04 2.13 -24.26
C GLY A 320 -6.03 2.95 -22.98
N TYR A 321 -4.90 3.00 -22.24
CA TYR A 321 -4.78 3.95 -21.13
C TYR A 321 -4.57 5.37 -21.69
N PRO A 322 -5.30 6.40 -21.21
CA PRO A 322 -5.21 7.75 -21.77
C PRO A 322 -3.80 8.36 -21.60
N ALA A 323 -3.14 8.69 -22.72
CA ALA A 323 -1.75 9.16 -22.73
C ALA A 323 -1.52 10.42 -21.87
N GLN A 324 -2.51 11.33 -21.82
CA GLN A 324 -2.45 12.56 -21.01
C GLN A 324 -2.48 12.32 -19.49
N HIS A 325 -2.82 11.11 -19.06
CA HIS A 325 -2.86 10.71 -17.66
C HIS A 325 -1.62 9.89 -17.25
N ILE A 326 -0.64 9.73 -18.13
CA ILE A 326 0.61 9.02 -17.85
C ILE A 326 1.73 10.04 -17.67
N LEU A 327 2.33 10.02 -16.48
CA LEU A 327 3.54 10.78 -16.18
C LEU A 327 4.73 9.81 -16.16
N VAL A 328 5.70 10.07 -17.05
CA VAL A 328 6.95 9.31 -17.10
C VAL A 328 8.05 10.08 -16.41
N GLU A 329 8.62 9.50 -15.36
CA GLU A 329 9.63 10.14 -14.52
C GLU A 329 10.85 9.21 -14.36
N PRO A 330 11.70 9.06 -15.40
CA PRO A 330 12.89 8.25 -15.29
C PRO A 330 13.89 8.87 -14.30
N GLY A 331 14.57 8.02 -13.54
CA GLY A 331 15.56 8.47 -12.54
C GLY A 331 14.96 9.16 -11.31
N SER A 332 13.64 9.30 -11.21
CA SER A 332 12.98 9.88 -10.04
C SER A 332 12.90 8.86 -8.89
N THR A 333 12.72 9.40 -7.67
CA THR A 333 12.55 8.55 -6.47
C THR A 333 11.30 7.69 -6.59
N ILE A 334 11.49 6.37 -6.57
CA ILE A 334 10.41 5.40 -6.48
C ILE A 334 9.90 5.39 -5.04
N SER A 335 8.59 5.25 -4.84
CA SER A 335 7.94 5.23 -3.53
C SER A 335 7.49 3.83 -3.11
N GLY A 336 7.08 3.67 -1.85
CA GLY A 336 6.58 2.41 -1.31
C GLY A 336 7.64 1.30 -1.32
N GLU A 337 7.21 0.07 -1.52
CA GLU A 337 8.10 -1.11 -1.56
C GLU A 337 9.17 -1.02 -2.66
N GLY A 338 8.86 -0.36 -3.77
CA GLY A 338 9.83 -0.10 -4.83
C GLY A 338 11.01 0.77 -4.39
N HIS A 339 10.81 1.67 -3.42
CA HIS A 339 11.88 2.46 -2.82
C HIS A 339 12.89 1.57 -2.10
N ASP A 340 12.42 0.64 -1.26
CA ASP A 340 13.31 -0.23 -0.49
C ASP A 340 14.13 -1.14 -1.42
N LEU A 341 13.50 -1.68 -2.46
CA LEU A 341 14.18 -2.48 -3.48
C LEU A 341 15.26 -1.66 -4.22
N THR A 342 14.92 -0.43 -4.63
CA THR A 342 15.88 0.47 -5.32
C THR A 342 17.05 0.83 -4.40
N HIS A 343 16.78 1.09 -3.12
CA HIS A 343 17.80 1.39 -2.13
C HIS A 343 18.80 0.24 -1.92
N LEU A 344 18.34 -1.00 -2.12
CA LEU A 344 19.17 -2.20 -2.08
C LEU A 344 19.87 -2.51 -3.42
N GLY A 345 19.74 -1.64 -4.42
CA GLY A 345 20.39 -1.76 -5.72
C GLY A 345 19.61 -2.57 -6.76
N ALA A 346 18.34 -2.86 -6.54
CA ALA A 346 17.49 -3.51 -7.54
C ALA A 346 17.22 -2.60 -8.74
N LYS A 347 17.15 -3.18 -9.93
CA LYS A 347 16.68 -2.50 -11.15
C LYS A 347 15.15 -2.51 -11.17
N VAL A 348 14.51 -1.40 -10.83
CA VAL A 348 13.06 -1.31 -10.63
C VAL A 348 12.38 -0.52 -11.75
N LEU A 349 11.28 -1.08 -12.28
CA LEU A 349 10.23 -0.39 -13.01
C LEU A 349 8.98 -0.32 -12.12
N SER A 350 8.48 0.86 -11.83
CA SER A 350 7.38 1.07 -10.91
C SER A 350 6.20 1.75 -11.58
N LEU A 351 5.01 1.21 -11.34
CA LEU A 351 3.73 1.83 -11.64
C LEU A 351 3.08 2.25 -10.32
N ALA A 352 2.67 3.50 -10.19
CA ALA A 352 1.90 4.01 -9.06
C ALA A 352 0.91 5.05 -9.56
N GLY A 353 -0.24 5.14 -8.92
CA GLY A 353 -1.28 6.10 -9.28
C GLY A 353 -1.51 7.15 -8.21
N SER A 354 -2.48 8.03 -8.45
CA SER A 354 -3.03 8.95 -7.47
C SER A 354 -4.46 8.56 -7.09
N ASN A 355 -4.86 8.84 -5.87
CA ASN A 355 -6.20 8.55 -5.36
C ASN A 355 -6.57 9.56 -4.28
N ARG A 356 -7.65 10.32 -4.50
CA ARG A 356 -8.13 11.29 -3.49
C ARG A 356 -8.61 10.64 -2.21
N HIS A 357 -8.94 9.33 -2.24
CA HIS A 357 -9.39 8.54 -1.09
C HIS A 357 -8.26 7.68 -0.48
N PHE A 358 -7.00 7.94 -0.87
CA PHE A 358 -5.85 7.20 -0.38
C PHE A 358 -5.81 7.12 1.15
N HIS A 359 -5.69 5.92 1.70
CA HIS A 359 -5.75 5.61 3.14
C HIS A 359 -7.10 5.93 3.83
N ALA A 360 -8.14 6.34 3.10
CA ALA A 360 -9.42 6.67 3.70
C ALA A 360 -10.41 5.51 3.62
N ALA A 361 -11.31 5.39 4.61
CA ALA A 361 -12.37 4.39 4.61
C ALA A 361 -13.38 4.57 3.46
N SER A 362 -13.37 5.72 2.81
CA SER A 362 -14.16 6.00 1.60
C SER A 362 -13.54 5.44 0.31
N ASP A 363 -12.36 4.79 0.37
CA ASP A 363 -11.75 4.10 -0.77
C ASP A 363 -12.45 2.76 -1.04
N ARG A 364 -13.59 2.81 -1.75
CA ARG A 364 -14.50 1.69 -1.95
C ARG A 364 -14.88 1.50 -3.42
N TRP A 365 -15.28 0.29 -3.78
CA TRP A 365 -16.00 -0.03 -5.00
C TRP A 365 -17.43 0.55 -4.93
N SER A 366 -18.03 1.06 -5.99
CA SER A 366 -17.51 1.19 -7.37
C SER A 366 -17.15 2.66 -7.70
N ALA A 367 -17.61 3.61 -6.92
CA ALA A 367 -17.56 5.04 -7.23
C ALA A 367 -16.13 5.59 -7.34
N ASN A 368 -15.20 4.99 -6.61
CA ASN A 368 -13.80 5.45 -6.51
C ASN A 368 -12.82 4.63 -7.35
N VAL A 369 -13.31 3.72 -8.21
CA VAL A 369 -12.47 2.79 -8.96
C VAL A 369 -12.68 2.91 -10.47
N ASN A 370 -11.57 2.99 -11.20
CA ASN A 370 -11.51 3.00 -12.66
C ASN A 370 -11.22 1.59 -13.21
N ALA A 371 -12.22 0.71 -13.27
CA ALA A 371 -12.04 -0.64 -13.79
C ALA A 371 -11.54 -0.71 -15.24
N PRO A 372 -11.97 0.17 -16.18
CA PRO A 372 -11.37 0.23 -17.51
C PRO A 372 -9.86 0.53 -17.49
N GLY A 373 -9.43 1.49 -16.67
CA GLY A 373 -8.01 1.83 -16.50
C GLY A 373 -7.20 0.66 -15.93
N ILE A 374 -7.73 -0.04 -14.91
CA ILE A 374 -7.12 -1.25 -14.35
C ILE A 374 -6.95 -2.33 -15.44
N ALA A 375 -7.97 -2.56 -16.27
CA ALA A 375 -7.88 -3.53 -17.35
C ALA A 375 -6.79 -3.17 -18.38
N SER A 376 -6.64 -1.88 -18.71
CA SER A 376 -5.58 -1.39 -19.59
C SER A 376 -4.19 -1.61 -18.99
N ILE A 377 -4.02 -1.30 -17.70
CA ILE A 377 -2.76 -1.56 -16.97
C ILE A 377 -2.46 -3.06 -16.93
N ALA A 378 -3.46 -3.89 -16.63
CA ALA A 378 -3.29 -5.35 -16.59
C ALA A 378 -2.82 -5.93 -17.94
N ARG A 379 -3.39 -5.47 -19.06
CA ARG A 379 -2.96 -5.89 -20.40
C ARG A 379 -1.55 -5.39 -20.74
N ALA A 380 -1.23 -4.14 -20.39
CA ALA A 380 0.12 -3.58 -20.61
C ALA A 380 1.18 -4.36 -19.83
N VAL A 381 0.90 -4.68 -18.56
CA VAL A 381 1.77 -5.51 -17.71
C VAL A 381 1.94 -6.91 -18.30
N ALA A 382 0.86 -7.56 -18.70
CA ALA A 382 0.93 -8.89 -19.33
C ALA A 382 1.77 -8.88 -20.62
N ARG A 383 1.65 -7.83 -21.45
CA ARG A 383 2.50 -7.64 -22.64
C ARG A 383 3.96 -7.40 -22.26
N TRP A 384 4.21 -6.59 -21.25
CA TRP A 384 5.57 -6.34 -20.78
C TRP A 384 6.23 -7.65 -20.32
N ILE A 385 5.54 -8.47 -19.54
CA ILE A 385 6.03 -9.81 -19.17
C ILE A 385 6.31 -10.66 -20.41
N THR A 386 5.42 -10.63 -21.40
CA THR A 386 5.62 -11.38 -22.65
C THR A 386 6.86 -10.90 -23.42
N LEU A 387 7.16 -9.61 -23.41
CA LEU A 387 8.35 -9.05 -24.07
C LEU A 387 9.65 -9.37 -23.32
N GLN A 388 9.59 -9.42 -21.97
CA GLN A 388 10.79 -9.58 -21.15
C GLN A 388 11.14 -11.05 -20.86
N ALA A 389 10.18 -11.94 -20.91
CA ALA A 389 10.34 -13.34 -20.49
C ALA A 389 9.91 -14.36 -21.57
N GLY A 390 9.44 -13.90 -22.72
CA GLY A 390 8.98 -14.77 -23.84
C GLY A 390 9.98 -14.97 -24.95
#